data_314883f4712164c9742c73f6fbba4a4f
#
_entry.id   314883f4712164c9742c73f6fbba4a4f
#
_cell.length_a   1.000
_cell.length_b   1.000
_cell.length_c   1.000
_cell.angle_alpha   90.00
_cell.angle_beta   90.00
_cell.angle_gamma   90.00
#
_symmetry.space_group_name_H-M   'P 1'
#
loop_
_entity.id
_entity.type
_entity.pdbx_description
1 polymer ?
#
loop_
_entity_poly.entity_id
_entity_poly.type
_entity_poly.pdbx_seq_one_letter_code
_entity_poly.pdbx_strand_id
1 'polypeptide(L)'
;MIPNFLIPFFRTNHAGETGAVFIYKGILKLSKDKDIISFSKRHLITEADHLRTIERLLPKKYHSKLINLWKVMGFITGYIPSLMGKNFIYATIFAVESFVERHYQEQIKILSDKKEYKELTCLLYTS
;
A
#
# COMPACT_ATOMS: atom_id res chain seq x y z
N MET A 1 6.16 5.45 19.40
CA MET A 1 6.21 3.99 19.17
C MET A 1 4.81 3.40 19.23
N ILE A 2 4.50 2.50 18.32
CA ILE A 2 3.19 1.87 18.32
C ILE A 2 3.08 0.80 19.42
N PRO A 3 1.90 0.58 20.00
CA PRO A 3 1.71 -0.45 21.01
C PRO A 3 1.87 -1.85 20.41
N ASN A 4 2.27 -2.82 21.24
CA ASN A 4 2.58 -4.18 20.80
C ASN A 4 1.42 -4.87 20.07
N PHE A 5 0.17 -4.61 20.46
CA PHE A 5 -0.96 -5.27 19.82
C PHE A 5 -1.19 -4.79 18.37
N LEU A 6 -0.65 -3.64 17.99
CA LEU A 6 -0.74 -3.12 16.63
C LEU A 6 0.41 -3.58 15.72
N ILE A 7 1.47 -4.17 16.27
CA ILE A 7 2.61 -4.58 15.47
C ILE A 7 2.22 -5.52 14.31
N PRO A 8 1.41 -6.58 14.52
CA PRO A 8 1.00 -7.43 13.40
C PRO A 8 0.22 -6.68 12.32
N PHE A 9 -0.65 -5.75 12.71
CA PHE A 9 -1.41 -4.93 11.76
C PHE A 9 -0.48 -4.03 10.95
N PHE A 10 0.46 -3.36 11.61
CA PHE A 10 1.40 -2.47 10.92
C PHE A 10 2.42 -3.23 10.08
N ARG A 11 2.77 -4.45 10.47
CA ARG A 11 3.59 -5.32 9.63
C ARG A 11 2.88 -5.65 8.32
N THR A 12 1.59 -5.96 8.39
CA THR A 12 0.77 -6.21 7.21
C THR A 12 0.61 -4.94 6.37
N ASN A 13 0.40 -3.79 7.02
CA ASN A 13 0.29 -2.50 6.33
C ASN A 13 1.60 -2.17 5.60
N HIS A 14 2.74 -2.39 6.25
CA HIS A 14 4.05 -2.16 5.66
C HIS A 14 4.25 -3.02 4.41
N ALA A 15 3.94 -4.31 4.50
CA ALA A 15 4.03 -5.22 3.35
C ALA A 15 3.08 -4.80 2.23
N GLY A 16 1.85 -4.42 2.58
CA GLY A 16 0.84 -3.97 1.62
C GLY A 16 1.25 -2.69 0.89
N GLU A 17 1.75 -1.69 1.63
CA GLU A 17 2.21 -0.43 1.03
C GLU A 17 3.46 -0.64 0.16
N THR A 18 4.35 -1.53 0.59
CA THR A 18 5.51 -1.91 -0.23
C THR A 18 5.04 -2.54 -1.54
N GLY A 19 4.09 -3.46 -1.46
CA GLY A 19 3.49 -4.08 -2.64
C GLY A 19 2.85 -3.06 -3.56
N ALA A 20 2.08 -2.11 -3.01
CA ALA A 20 1.41 -1.06 -3.77
C ALA A 20 2.41 -0.18 -4.53
N VAL A 21 3.49 0.24 -3.87
CA VAL A 21 4.56 1.02 -4.51
C VAL A 21 5.10 0.26 -5.73
N PHE A 22 5.34 -1.04 -5.58
CA PHE A 22 5.90 -1.85 -6.68
C PHE A 22 4.88 -2.18 -7.76
N ILE A 23 3.58 -2.25 -7.44
CA ILE A 23 2.51 -2.35 -8.44
C ILE A 23 2.60 -1.16 -9.40
N TYR A 24 2.65 0.06 -8.87
CA TYR A 24 2.74 1.26 -9.71
C TYR A 24 4.06 1.33 -10.47
N LYS A 25 5.16 0.88 -9.87
CA LYS A 25 6.43 0.77 -10.60
C LYS A 25 6.33 -0.21 -11.77
N GLY A 26 5.63 -1.34 -11.57
CA GLY A 26 5.42 -2.32 -12.63
C GLY A 26 4.57 -1.76 -13.77
N ILE A 27 3.51 -1.03 -13.45
CA ILE A 27 2.67 -0.37 -14.45
C ILE A 27 3.49 0.66 -15.24
N LEU A 28 4.26 1.50 -14.55
CA LEU A 28 5.05 2.56 -15.18
C LEU A 28 6.17 2.02 -16.05
N LYS A 29 6.66 0.81 -15.76
CA LYS A 29 7.72 0.18 -16.56
C LYS A 29 7.27 -0.10 -17.98
N LEU A 30 6.02 -0.50 -18.17
CA LEU A 30 5.53 -0.99 -19.46
C LEU A 30 4.50 -0.07 -20.12
N SER A 31 3.63 0.57 -19.36
CA SER A 31 2.52 1.36 -19.90
C SER A 31 3.02 2.58 -20.68
N LYS A 32 2.39 2.84 -21.84
CA LYS A 32 2.64 4.03 -22.66
C LYS A 32 1.41 4.95 -22.71
N ASP A 33 0.31 4.56 -22.10
CA ASP A 33 -0.90 5.37 -22.03
C ASP A 33 -0.68 6.56 -21.10
N LYS A 34 -0.93 7.76 -21.60
CA LYS A 34 -0.66 9.00 -20.86
C LYS A 34 -1.49 9.12 -19.59
N ASP A 35 -2.76 8.71 -19.63
CA ASP A 35 -3.65 8.79 -18.48
C ASP A 35 -3.21 7.81 -17.39
N ILE A 36 -2.84 6.61 -17.78
CA ILE A 36 -2.34 5.59 -16.85
C ILE A 36 -1.02 6.03 -16.25
N ILE A 37 -0.12 6.59 -17.03
CA ILE A 37 1.18 7.09 -16.55
C ILE A 37 0.95 8.20 -15.52
N SER A 38 0.10 9.17 -15.83
CA SER A 38 -0.20 10.29 -14.95
C SER A 38 -0.83 9.80 -13.64
N PHE A 39 -1.82 8.94 -13.74
CA PHE A 39 -2.49 8.32 -12.60
C PHE A 39 -1.50 7.55 -11.72
N SER A 40 -0.69 6.71 -12.34
CA SER A 40 0.25 5.84 -11.62
C SER A 40 1.35 6.64 -10.93
N LYS A 41 1.85 7.70 -11.56
CA LYS A 41 2.85 8.58 -10.93
C LYS A 41 2.31 9.27 -9.68
N ARG A 42 1.07 9.78 -9.75
CA ARG A 42 0.45 10.43 -8.59
C ARG A 42 0.26 9.45 -7.44
N HIS A 43 -0.25 8.26 -7.74
CA HIS A 43 -0.46 7.23 -6.73
C HIS A 43 0.85 6.69 -6.17
N LEU A 44 1.87 6.56 -7.01
CA LEU A 44 3.20 6.14 -6.54
C LEU A 44 3.75 7.11 -5.49
N ILE A 45 3.62 8.41 -5.73
CA ILE A 45 4.07 9.43 -4.76
C ILE A 45 3.32 9.27 -3.44
N THR A 46 2.00 9.12 -3.49
CA THR A 46 1.16 8.96 -2.30
C THR A 46 1.52 7.69 -1.54
N GLU A 47 1.63 6.56 -2.24
CA GLU A 47 1.95 5.28 -1.62
C GLU A 47 3.37 5.26 -1.04
N ALA A 48 4.31 5.91 -1.71
CA ALA A 48 5.67 6.03 -1.20
C ALA A 48 5.72 6.86 0.09
N ASP A 49 4.89 7.90 0.20
CA ASP A 49 4.77 8.69 1.42
C ASP A 49 4.18 7.87 2.57
N HIS A 50 3.11 7.12 2.29
CA HIS A 50 2.50 6.22 3.28
C HIS A 50 3.52 5.19 3.76
N LEU A 51 4.27 4.61 2.84
CA LEU A 51 5.29 3.62 3.16
C LEU A 51 6.36 4.21 4.09
N ARG A 52 6.87 5.40 3.76
CA ARG A 52 7.87 6.07 4.61
C ARG A 52 7.34 6.34 6.01
N THR A 53 6.08 6.77 6.12
CA THR A 53 5.47 7.03 7.41
C THR A 53 5.34 5.75 8.24
N ILE A 54 4.91 4.66 7.62
CA ILE A 54 4.79 3.37 8.30
C ILE A 54 6.15 2.84 8.71
N GLU A 55 7.17 2.99 7.86
CA GLU A 55 8.54 2.56 8.17
C GLU A 55 9.11 3.34 9.35
N ARG A 56 8.75 4.60 9.50
CA ARG A 56 9.16 5.41 10.65
C ARG A 56 8.49 4.96 11.93
N LEU A 57 7.22 4.52 11.86
CA LEU A 57 6.44 4.11 13.02
C LEU A 57 6.73 2.67 13.44
N LEU A 58 7.07 1.80 12.50
CA LEU A 58 7.29 0.38 12.75
C LEU A 58 8.79 0.07 12.76
N PRO A 59 9.37 -0.30 13.91
CA PRO A 59 10.80 -0.65 13.97
C PRO A 59 11.17 -1.72 12.95
N LYS A 60 12.35 -1.60 12.37
CA LYS A 60 12.82 -2.46 11.28
C LYS A 60 12.78 -3.95 11.63
N LYS A 61 13.02 -4.30 12.89
CA LYS A 61 12.99 -5.69 13.37
C LYS A 61 11.60 -6.34 13.23
N TYR A 62 10.55 -5.53 13.11
CA TYR A 62 9.18 -6.02 12.96
C TYR A 62 8.69 -6.03 11.51
N HIS A 63 9.52 -5.59 10.56
CA HIS A 63 9.18 -5.67 9.15
C HIS A 63 9.08 -7.13 8.72
N SER A 64 8.24 -7.40 7.72
CA SER A 64 8.09 -8.76 7.19
C SER A 64 9.40 -9.29 6.64
N LYS A 65 9.74 -10.52 6.99
CA LYS A 65 10.92 -11.21 6.42
C LYS A 65 10.72 -11.54 4.94
N LEU A 66 9.47 -11.48 4.46
CA LEU A 66 9.12 -11.74 3.07
C LEU A 66 8.99 -10.46 2.26
N ILE A 67 9.55 -9.34 2.74
CA ILE A 67 9.37 -8.03 2.09
C ILE A 67 9.88 -8.03 0.63
N ASN A 68 10.97 -8.73 0.36
CA ASN A 68 11.48 -8.83 -1.00
C ASN A 68 10.53 -9.60 -1.91
N LEU A 69 9.85 -10.62 -1.38
CA LEU A 69 8.82 -11.34 -2.11
C LEU A 69 7.65 -10.41 -2.42
N TRP A 70 7.22 -9.58 -1.46
CA TRP A 70 6.17 -8.60 -1.68
C TRP A 70 6.54 -7.59 -2.76
N LYS A 71 7.80 -7.18 -2.82
CA LYS A 71 8.28 -6.29 -3.87
C LYS A 71 8.14 -6.92 -5.26
N VAL A 72 8.60 -8.16 -5.40
CA VAL A 72 8.53 -8.90 -6.67
C VAL A 72 7.08 -9.14 -7.06
N MET A 73 6.25 -9.61 -6.13
CA MET A 73 4.84 -9.88 -6.39
C MET A 73 4.09 -8.61 -6.77
N GLY A 74 4.38 -7.50 -6.09
CA GLY A 74 3.79 -6.21 -6.43
C GLY A 74 4.15 -5.78 -7.84
N PHE A 75 5.42 -5.85 -8.19
CA PHE A 75 5.89 -5.49 -9.52
C PHE A 75 5.19 -6.33 -10.61
N ILE A 76 5.10 -7.63 -10.42
CA ILE A 76 4.44 -8.55 -11.37
C ILE A 76 2.95 -8.21 -11.47
N THR A 77 2.30 -7.91 -10.35
CA THR A 77 0.88 -7.55 -10.30
C THR A 77 0.58 -6.30 -11.12
N GLY A 78 1.51 -5.37 -11.21
CA GLY A 78 1.37 -4.20 -12.07
C GLY A 78 1.80 -4.44 -13.51
N TYR A 79 2.87 -5.20 -13.69
CA TYR A 79 3.48 -5.45 -15.00
C TYR A 79 2.59 -6.29 -15.92
N ILE A 80 2.06 -7.42 -15.41
CA ILE A 80 1.26 -8.34 -16.22
C ILE A 80 -0.03 -7.69 -16.73
N PRO A 81 -0.85 -7.01 -15.91
CA PRO A 81 -2.03 -6.31 -16.44
C PRO A 81 -1.67 -5.25 -17.48
N SER A 82 -0.49 -4.65 -17.39
CA SER A 82 -0.03 -3.67 -18.38
C SER A 82 0.20 -4.28 -19.77
N LEU A 83 0.47 -5.59 -19.82
CA LEU A 83 0.53 -6.32 -21.09
C LEU A 83 -0.86 -6.59 -21.68
N MET A 84 -1.90 -6.61 -20.83
CA MET A 84 -3.25 -7.00 -21.22
C MET A 84 -4.13 -5.81 -21.60
N GLY A 85 -3.74 -4.61 -21.22
CA GLY A 85 -4.42 -3.39 -21.61
C GLY A 85 -5.01 -2.60 -20.45
N LYS A 86 -5.52 -1.42 -20.78
CA LYS A 86 -5.99 -0.39 -19.84
C LYS A 86 -7.06 -0.91 -18.88
N ASN A 87 -8.02 -1.67 -19.39
CA ASN A 87 -9.12 -2.18 -18.55
C ASN A 87 -8.62 -3.14 -17.47
N PHE A 88 -7.64 -3.96 -17.79
CA PHE A 88 -7.03 -4.88 -16.83
C PHE A 88 -6.23 -4.14 -15.78
N ILE A 89 -5.54 -3.07 -16.17
CA ILE A 89 -4.80 -2.22 -15.22
C ILE A 89 -5.76 -1.61 -14.20
N TYR A 90 -6.84 -0.98 -14.66
CA TYR A 90 -7.81 -0.35 -13.77
C TYR A 90 -8.55 -1.36 -12.89
N ALA A 91 -8.88 -2.53 -13.45
CA ALA A 91 -9.51 -3.59 -12.66
C ALA A 91 -8.58 -4.09 -11.55
N THR A 92 -7.29 -4.23 -11.84
CA THR A 92 -6.29 -4.64 -10.87
C THR A 92 -6.15 -3.60 -9.76
N ILE A 93 -6.01 -2.33 -10.13
CA ILE A 93 -5.91 -1.23 -9.17
C ILE A 93 -7.15 -1.17 -8.28
N PHE A 94 -8.34 -1.28 -8.86
CA PHE A 94 -9.60 -1.27 -8.11
C PHE A 94 -9.64 -2.40 -7.09
N ALA A 95 -9.26 -3.62 -7.50
CA ALA A 95 -9.27 -4.77 -6.59
C ALA A 95 -8.29 -4.59 -5.44
N VAL A 96 -7.08 -4.11 -5.72
CA VAL A 96 -6.04 -3.89 -4.69
C VAL A 96 -6.46 -2.79 -3.72
N GLU A 97 -6.92 -1.65 -4.24
CA GLU A 97 -7.32 -0.52 -3.41
C GLU A 97 -8.54 -0.85 -2.54
N SER A 98 -9.50 -1.60 -3.08
CA SER A 98 -10.67 -2.03 -2.32
C SER A 98 -10.29 -2.95 -1.17
N PHE A 99 -9.34 -3.85 -1.40
CA PHE A 99 -8.83 -4.75 -0.35
C PHE A 99 -8.14 -3.96 0.76
N VAL A 100 -7.26 -3.03 0.38
CA VAL A 100 -6.50 -2.19 1.32
C VAL A 100 -7.45 -1.32 2.13
N GLU A 101 -8.44 -0.70 1.48
CA GLU A 101 -9.43 0.13 2.16
C GLU A 101 -10.18 -0.64 3.24
N ARG A 102 -10.66 -1.84 2.92
CA ARG A 102 -11.36 -2.68 3.91
C ARG A 102 -10.47 -3.04 5.09
N HIS A 103 -9.21 -3.34 4.80
CA HIS A 103 -8.23 -3.70 5.83
C HIS A 103 -7.97 -2.53 6.79
N TYR A 104 -7.81 -1.33 6.25
CA TYR A 104 -7.60 -0.13 7.05
C TYR A 104 -8.84 0.28 7.83
N GLN A 105 -10.03 0.09 7.27
CA GLN A 105 -11.27 0.39 7.99
C GLN A 105 -11.44 -0.49 9.23
N GLU A 106 -11.04 -1.75 9.15
CA GLU A 106 -11.04 -2.63 10.32
C GLU A 106 -10.11 -2.11 11.41
N GLN A 107 -8.94 -1.62 11.03
CA GLN A 107 -7.98 -1.05 11.98
C GLN A 107 -8.49 0.26 12.59
N ILE A 108 -9.11 1.12 11.79
CA ILE A 108 -9.72 2.36 12.26
C ILE A 108 -10.78 2.06 13.32
N LYS A 109 -11.58 1.03 13.09
CA LYS A 109 -12.61 0.59 14.03
C LYS A 109 -12.03 0.20 15.38
N ILE A 110 -10.91 -0.51 15.38
CA ILE A 110 -10.21 -0.90 16.60
C ILE A 110 -9.66 0.33 17.34
N LEU A 111 -9.17 1.33 16.60
CA LEU A 111 -8.51 2.51 17.17
C LEU A 111 -9.46 3.64 17.51
N SER A 112 -10.66 3.68 16.94
CA SER A 112 -11.57 4.83 17.04
C SER A 112 -11.99 5.17 18.47
N ASP A 113 -12.03 4.17 19.35
CA ASP A 113 -12.39 4.38 20.76
C ASP A 113 -11.21 4.80 21.64
N LYS A 114 -10.01 4.92 21.06
CA LYS A 114 -8.79 5.22 21.80
C LYS A 114 -8.22 6.57 21.34
N LYS A 115 -8.45 7.61 22.13
CA LYS A 115 -7.99 8.97 21.81
C LYS A 115 -6.47 9.07 21.66
N GLU A 116 -5.73 8.26 22.39
CA GLU A 116 -4.27 8.25 22.38
C GLU A 116 -3.67 7.82 21.04
N TYR A 117 -4.47 7.18 20.15
CA TYR A 117 -4.02 6.72 18.84
C TYR A 117 -4.62 7.52 17.68
N LYS A 118 -5.04 8.74 17.95
CA LYS A 118 -5.69 9.61 16.96
C LYS A 118 -4.82 9.84 15.72
N GLU A 119 -3.52 10.01 15.91
CA GLU A 119 -2.57 10.19 14.82
C GLU A 119 -2.54 8.99 13.87
N LEU A 120 -2.53 7.77 14.44
CA LEU A 120 -2.54 6.54 13.66
C LEU A 120 -3.85 6.38 12.91
N THR A 121 -4.97 6.75 13.54
CA THR A 121 -6.28 6.74 12.89
C THR A 121 -6.30 7.69 11.69
N CYS A 122 -5.76 8.90 11.84
CA CYS A 122 -5.66 9.86 10.74
C CYS A 122 -4.82 9.31 9.58
N LEU A 123 -3.69 8.67 9.88
CA LEU A 123 -2.86 8.06 8.86
C LEU A 123 -3.64 7.02 8.06
N LEU A 124 -4.40 6.15 8.73
CA LEU A 124 -5.17 5.10 8.07
C LEU A 124 -6.30 5.67 7.20
N TYR A 125 -6.91 6.78 7.62
CA TYR A 125 -7.94 7.45 6.83
C TYR A 125 -7.39 8.06 5.54
N THR A 126 -6.13 8.47 5.53
CA THR A 126 -5.50 9.11 4.37
C THR A 126 -4.85 8.13 3.40
N SER A 127 -4.87 6.86 3.74
CA SER A 127 -4.25 5.81 2.92
C SER A 127 -5.12 5.25 1.79
#